data_197411bd20c2113573c04959fd888eea
#
_entry.id   197411bd20c2113573c04959fd888eea
#
_cell.length_a   1.000
_cell.length_b   1.000
_cell.length_c   1.000
_cell.angle_alpha   90.00
_cell.angle_beta   90.00
_cell.angle_gamma   90.00
#
_symmetry.space_group_name_H-M   'P 1'
#
loop_
_entity.id
_entity.type
_entity.pdbx_description
1 polymer ?
#
loop_
_entity_poly.entity_id
_entity_poly.type
_entity_poly.pdbx_seq_one_letter_code
_entity_poly.pdbx_strand_id
1 'polypeptide(L)'
;QPEVGRKAAEESEEVLTEALQGADMVFITAGEGGGTGTGAAPVVANIAKEMGILTVGVVTKPFRFEAKTRMSNALMGIEKLKQSVDTLIVIPNDKLLEIVDRRTTMPEALKKADEVLQQAVQGITDLINVPALINLDFADVQTVMTDKGVAHIGIGKAKGDDKAIEAVKQAVSSPLLETTIEGASHVIINISGDIGLMEANEVGGQAVLGRQ
;
A
#
# COMPACT_ATOMS: atom_id res chain seq x y z
N GLN A 1 11.07 -8.27 -21.11
CA GLN A 1 10.21 -7.11 -20.86
C GLN A 1 10.62 -6.36 -19.58
N PRO A 2 10.62 -6.96 -18.36
CA PRO A 2 11.09 -6.27 -17.14
C PRO A 2 12.57 -5.83 -17.23
N GLU A 3 13.39 -6.59 -17.88
CA GLU A 3 14.81 -6.28 -18.08
C GLU A 3 15.04 -5.00 -18.90
N VAL A 4 14.17 -4.73 -19.88
CA VAL A 4 14.22 -3.48 -20.64
C VAL A 4 13.86 -2.29 -19.76
N GLY A 5 12.83 -2.43 -18.93
CA GLY A 5 12.43 -1.39 -17.96
C GLY A 5 13.54 -1.11 -16.93
N ARG A 6 14.20 -2.15 -16.43
CA ARG A 6 15.35 -2.02 -15.53
C ARG A 6 16.49 -1.23 -16.18
N LYS A 7 16.94 -1.63 -17.37
CA LYS A 7 18.02 -0.95 -18.09
C LYS A 7 17.69 0.51 -18.36
N ALA A 8 16.46 0.81 -18.81
CA ALA A 8 16.04 2.17 -19.07
C ALA A 8 16.09 3.05 -17.81
N ALA A 9 15.74 2.51 -16.64
CA ALA A 9 15.85 3.23 -15.39
C ALA A 9 17.31 3.41 -14.95
N GLU A 10 18.16 2.39 -15.11
CA GLU A 10 19.60 2.49 -14.83
C GLU A 10 20.30 3.52 -15.72
N GLU A 11 19.96 3.59 -17.01
CA GLU A 11 20.46 4.61 -17.95
C GLU A 11 20.01 6.04 -17.58
N SER A 12 18.95 6.18 -16.81
CA SER A 12 18.36 7.46 -16.38
C SER A 12 18.66 7.79 -14.91
N GLU A 13 19.61 7.13 -14.28
CA GLU A 13 19.89 7.22 -12.82
C GLU A 13 20.13 8.68 -12.37
N GLU A 14 20.91 9.46 -13.14
CA GLU A 14 21.18 10.87 -12.80
C GLU A 14 19.90 11.71 -12.76
N VAL A 15 19.01 11.52 -13.75
CA VAL A 15 17.74 12.25 -13.84
C VAL A 15 16.80 11.84 -12.72
N LEU A 16 16.77 10.54 -12.37
CA LEU A 16 15.97 10.02 -11.28
C LEU A 16 16.46 10.53 -9.93
N THR A 17 17.77 10.58 -9.72
CA THR A 17 18.40 11.13 -8.52
C THR A 17 18.07 12.61 -8.36
N GLU A 18 18.17 13.41 -9.44
CA GLU A 18 17.79 14.82 -9.41
C GLU A 18 16.30 15.01 -9.07
N ALA A 19 15.43 14.19 -9.65
CA ALA A 19 13.98 14.26 -9.39
C ALA A 19 13.60 13.91 -7.96
N LEU A 20 14.39 13.07 -7.27
CA LEU A 20 14.16 12.66 -5.88
C LEU A 20 14.79 13.61 -4.85
N GLN A 21 15.58 14.57 -5.29
CA GLN A 21 16.31 15.46 -4.41
C GLN A 21 15.40 16.30 -3.52
N GLY A 22 15.66 16.30 -2.21
CA GLY A 22 14.89 17.06 -1.23
C GLY A 22 13.59 16.39 -0.78
N ALA A 23 13.30 15.17 -1.21
CA ALA A 23 12.18 14.41 -0.71
C ALA A 23 12.54 13.72 0.62
N ASP A 24 11.64 13.76 1.59
CA ASP A 24 11.75 13.01 2.86
C ASP A 24 11.14 11.61 2.74
N MET A 25 10.17 11.45 1.86
CA MET A 25 9.45 10.19 1.61
C MET A 25 9.08 10.07 0.13
N VAL A 26 9.12 8.85 -0.38
CA VAL A 26 8.71 8.53 -1.73
C VAL A 26 7.82 7.29 -1.77
N PHE A 27 6.77 7.37 -2.57
CA PHE A 27 5.92 6.23 -2.91
C PHE A 27 6.28 5.69 -4.28
N ILE A 28 6.60 4.43 -4.34
CA ILE A 28 6.82 3.70 -5.60
C ILE A 28 5.56 2.90 -5.90
N THR A 29 4.81 3.31 -6.90
CA THR A 29 3.56 2.65 -7.27
C THR A 29 3.64 2.04 -8.66
N ALA A 30 3.22 0.79 -8.78
CA ALA A 30 3.20 0.09 -10.05
C ALA A 30 2.19 -1.07 -10.08
N GLY A 31 1.66 -1.36 -11.28
CA GLY A 31 1.06 -2.64 -11.58
C GLY A 31 2.17 -3.62 -11.99
N GLU A 32 2.42 -4.63 -11.17
CA GLU A 32 3.46 -5.61 -11.43
C GLU A 32 3.08 -6.59 -12.55
N GLY A 33 4.09 -7.19 -13.18
CA GLY A 33 3.95 -8.17 -14.27
C GLY A 33 4.18 -7.61 -15.67
N GLY A 34 4.20 -6.28 -15.81
CA GLY A 34 4.57 -5.59 -17.05
C GLY A 34 6.08 -5.43 -17.23
N GLY A 35 6.48 -4.56 -18.13
CA GLY A 35 7.89 -4.24 -18.39
C GLY A 35 8.42 -3.11 -17.53
N THR A 36 7.77 -1.94 -17.60
CA THR A 36 8.23 -0.71 -16.98
C THR A 36 8.15 -0.79 -15.45
N GLY A 37 6.95 -0.99 -14.87
CA GLY A 37 6.78 -1.06 -13.43
C GLY A 37 7.65 -2.12 -12.79
N THR A 38 7.53 -3.36 -13.27
CA THR A 38 8.27 -4.52 -12.73
C THR A 38 9.80 -4.35 -12.82
N GLY A 39 10.30 -3.71 -13.87
CA GLY A 39 11.73 -3.54 -14.09
C GLY A 39 12.31 -2.27 -13.45
N ALA A 40 11.63 -1.14 -13.59
CA ALA A 40 12.14 0.15 -13.15
C ALA A 40 11.88 0.43 -11.65
N ALA A 41 10.77 -0.06 -11.07
CA ALA A 41 10.43 0.23 -9.69
C ALA A 41 11.54 -0.14 -8.70
N PRO A 42 12.19 -1.32 -8.76
CA PRO A 42 13.30 -1.64 -7.86
C PRO A 42 14.50 -0.71 -8.02
N VAL A 43 14.79 -0.24 -9.24
CA VAL A 43 15.90 0.69 -9.50
C VAL A 43 15.63 2.04 -8.84
N VAL A 44 14.45 2.61 -9.09
CA VAL A 44 14.05 3.89 -8.47
C VAL A 44 14.03 3.78 -6.95
N ALA A 45 13.52 2.67 -6.43
CA ALA A 45 13.49 2.41 -4.99
C ALA A 45 14.90 2.36 -4.37
N ASN A 46 15.85 1.69 -5.03
CA ASN A 46 17.24 1.64 -4.58
C ASN A 46 17.88 3.04 -4.54
N ILE A 47 17.69 3.84 -5.59
CA ILE A 47 18.20 5.22 -5.63
C ILE A 47 17.64 6.02 -4.44
N ALA A 48 16.33 5.96 -4.22
CA ALA A 48 15.70 6.67 -3.11
C ALA A 48 16.23 6.21 -1.75
N LYS A 49 16.39 4.90 -1.55
CA LYS A 49 16.91 4.32 -0.30
C LYS A 49 18.37 4.69 -0.05
N GLU A 50 19.22 4.70 -1.08
CA GLU A 50 20.63 5.15 -1.01
C GLU A 50 20.75 6.64 -0.68
N MET A 51 19.76 7.46 -1.08
CA MET A 51 19.66 8.87 -0.71
C MET A 51 19.13 9.08 0.74
N GLY A 52 18.79 8.02 1.48
CA GLY A 52 18.24 8.11 2.83
C GLY A 52 16.78 8.53 2.89
N ILE A 53 16.05 8.43 1.78
CA ILE A 53 14.63 8.78 1.67
C ILE A 53 13.78 7.58 2.13
N LEU A 54 12.79 7.82 3.00
CA LEU A 54 11.82 6.78 3.37
C LEU A 54 11.08 6.29 2.12
N THR A 55 11.28 5.02 1.76
CA THR A 55 10.79 4.45 0.49
C THR A 55 9.71 3.43 0.75
N VAL A 56 8.50 3.71 0.31
CA VAL A 56 7.33 2.84 0.46
C VAL A 56 6.84 2.37 -0.91
N GLY A 57 6.87 1.06 -1.12
CA GLY A 57 6.32 0.42 -2.31
C GLY A 57 4.83 0.11 -2.12
N VAL A 58 3.99 0.47 -3.09
CA VAL A 58 2.57 0.09 -3.15
C VAL A 58 2.27 -0.43 -4.54
N VAL A 59 2.14 -1.74 -4.66
CA VAL A 59 2.04 -2.40 -5.97
C VAL A 59 0.89 -3.39 -6.03
N THR A 60 0.42 -3.70 -7.24
CA THR A 60 -0.60 -4.71 -7.45
C THR A 60 -0.03 -5.97 -8.10
N LYS A 61 -0.53 -7.14 -7.68
CA LYS A 61 -0.38 -8.38 -8.44
C LYS A 61 -1.46 -8.42 -9.55
N PRO A 62 -1.11 -8.88 -10.77
CA PRO A 62 -2.08 -8.97 -11.85
C PRO A 62 -3.21 -9.95 -11.52
N PHE A 63 -4.36 -9.78 -12.18
CA PHE A 63 -5.42 -10.77 -12.16
C PHE A 63 -4.97 -12.09 -12.81
N ARG A 64 -5.55 -13.21 -12.39
CA ARG A 64 -5.24 -14.54 -12.97
C ARG A 64 -5.54 -14.62 -14.46
N PHE A 65 -6.55 -13.87 -14.93
CA PHE A 65 -6.90 -13.84 -16.35
C PHE A 65 -5.86 -13.10 -17.23
N GLU A 66 -4.92 -12.33 -16.63
CA GLU A 66 -3.88 -11.60 -17.36
C GLU A 66 -2.71 -12.46 -17.82
N ALA A 67 -2.75 -13.76 -17.64
CA ALA A 67 -1.80 -14.81 -18.02
C ALA A 67 -0.71 -15.14 -16.98
N LYS A 68 -0.31 -16.41 -17.01
CA LYS A 68 0.70 -16.97 -16.09
C LYS A 68 2.06 -16.29 -16.17
N THR A 69 2.49 -15.93 -17.38
CA THR A 69 3.77 -15.22 -17.58
C THR A 69 3.78 -13.87 -16.89
N ARG A 70 2.64 -13.14 -16.93
CA ARG A 70 2.51 -11.85 -16.26
C ARG A 70 2.59 -12.00 -14.76
N MET A 71 1.93 -13.00 -14.19
CA MET A 71 2.02 -13.33 -12.76
C MET A 71 3.44 -13.72 -12.35
N SER A 72 4.14 -14.55 -13.15
CA SER A 72 5.53 -14.94 -12.88
C SER A 72 6.46 -13.73 -12.87
N ASN A 73 6.31 -12.81 -13.83
CA ASN A 73 7.08 -11.56 -13.86
C ASN A 73 6.78 -10.70 -12.64
N ALA A 74 5.49 -10.61 -12.24
CA ALA A 74 5.07 -9.84 -11.07
C ALA A 74 5.73 -10.35 -9.78
N LEU A 75 5.72 -11.66 -9.56
CA LEU A 75 6.34 -12.25 -8.37
C LEU A 75 7.84 -11.99 -8.31
N MET A 76 8.55 -12.07 -9.45
CA MET A 76 9.98 -11.72 -9.51
C MET A 76 10.23 -10.23 -9.23
N GLY A 77 9.38 -9.33 -9.76
CA GLY A 77 9.48 -7.89 -9.53
C GLY A 77 9.23 -7.52 -8.07
N ILE A 78 8.18 -8.08 -7.49
CA ILE A 78 7.82 -7.89 -6.08
C ILE A 78 8.96 -8.33 -5.15
N GLU A 79 9.58 -9.48 -5.42
CA GLU A 79 10.70 -9.95 -4.59
C GLU A 79 11.92 -9.02 -4.67
N LYS A 80 12.22 -8.48 -5.86
CA LYS A 80 13.28 -7.48 -6.04
C LYS A 80 12.92 -6.16 -5.34
N LEU A 81 11.68 -5.68 -5.52
CA LEU A 81 11.23 -4.43 -4.93
C LEU A 81 11.23 -4.51 -3.40
N LYS A 82 10.86 -5.64 -2.82
CA LYS A 82 10.89 -5.90 -1.38
C LYS A 82 12.27 -5.67 -0.75
N GLN A 83 13.35 -5.96 -1.49
CA GLN A 83 14.72 -5.74 -1.03
C GLN A 83 15.16 -4.28 -1.14
N SER A 84 14.44 -3.49 -1.93
CA SER A 84 14.78 -2.12 -2.30
C SER A 84 13.95 -1.05 -1.59
N VAL A 85 12.93 -1.44 -0.83
CA VAL A 85 12.04 -0.52 -0.10
C VAL A 85 12.11 -0.75 1.41
N ASP A 86 11.68 0.24 2.19
CA ASP A 86 11.52 0.11 3.64
C ASP A 86 10.26 -0.67 3.99
N THR A 87 9.17 -0.35 3.32
CA THR A 87 7.88 -1.02 3.48
C THR A 87 7.28 -1.30 2.11
N LEU A 88 6.75 -2.50 1.92
CA LEU A 88 6.08 -2.93 0.71
C LEU A 88 4.65 -3.36 0.98
N ILE A 89 3.69 -2.70 0.36
CA ILE A 89 2.28 -3.07 0.34
C ILE A 89 1.99 -3.72 -1.00
N VAL A 90 1.53 -4.96 -0.98
CA VAL A 90 1.16 -5.71 -2.18
C VAL A 90 -0.34 -5.95 -2.18
N ILE A 91 -1.02 -5.48 -3.21
CA ILE A 91 -2.47 -5.61 -3.39
C ILE A 91 -2.73 -6.72 -4.42
N PRO A 92 -3.31 -7.85 -4.01
CA PRO A 92 -3.66 -8.91 -4.95
C PRO A 92 -4.95 -8.54 -5.69
N ASN A 93 -4.87 -8.27 -6.99
CA ASN A 93 -6.05 -7.88 -7.80
C ASN A 93 -7.16 -8.93 -7.76
N ASP A 94 -6.83 -10.22 -7.69
CA ASP A 94 -7.84 -11.27 -7.55
C ASP A 94 -8.74 -11.09 -6.33
N LYS A 95 -8.20 -10.52 -5.23
CA LYS A 95 -8.96 -10.24 -4.02
C LYS A 95 -9.96 -9.09 -4.20
N LEU A 96 -9.72 -8.21 -5.15
CA LEU A 96 -10.68 -7.16 -5.49
C LEU A 96 -11.96 -7.76 -6.10
N LEU A 97 -11.88 -8.92 -6.75
CA LEU A 97 -13.05 -9.61 -7.29
C LEU A 97 -13.99 -10.14 -6.20
N GLU A 98 -13.49 -10.30 -4.96
CA GLU A 98 -14.31 -10.73 -3.82
C GLU A 98 -15.18 -9.59 -3.26
N ILE A 99 -14.79 -8.33 -3.52
CA ILE A 99 -15.47 -7.12 -3.01
C ILE A 99 -16.28 -6.35 -4.06
N VAL A 100 -16.21 -6.75 -5.33
CA VAL A 100 -16.99 -6.14 -6.42
C VAL A 100 -18.21 -6.99 -6.79
N ASP A 101 -19.19 -6.37 -7.41
CA ASP A 101 -20.39 -7.07 -7.91
C ASP A 101 -20.01 -8.05 -9.03
N ARG A 102 -20.71 -9.19 -9.10
CA ARG A 102 -20.53 -10.20 -10.16
C ARG A 102 -20.78 -9.68 -11.58
N ARG A 103 -21.42 -8.53 -11.71
CA ARG A 103 -21.67 -7.84 -12.99
C ARG A 103 -20.55 -6.88 -13.37
N THR A 104 -19.55 -6.71 -12.52
CA THR A 104 -18.42 -5.81 -12.76
C THR A 104 -17.66 -6.24 -14.02
N THR A 105 -17.50 -5.31 -14.94
CA THR A 105 -16.74 -5.52 -16.17
C THR A 105 -15.23 -5.52 -15.92
N MET A 106 -14.46 -6.07 -16.86
CA MET A 106 -12.99 -6.05 -16.76
C MET A 106 -12.40 -4.64 -16.63
N PRO A 107 -12.83 -3.61 -17.41
CA PRO A 107 -12.34 -2.25 -17.21
C PRO A 107 -12.67 -1.68 -15.83
N GLU A 108 -13.84 -1.99 -15.27
CA GLU A 108 -14.21 -1.57 -13.93
C GLU A 108 -13.36 -2.25 -12.85
N ALA A 109 -13.04 -3.53 -13.01
CA ALA A 109 -12.15 -4.25 -12.09
C ALA A 109 -10.73 -3.66 -12.10
N LEU A 110 -10.19 -3.30 -13.27
CA LEU A 110 -8.89 -2.62 -13.38
C LEU A 110 -8.93 -1.23 -12.73
N LYS A 111 -10.00 -0.46 -12.97
CA LYS A 111 -10.20 0.83 -12.31
C LYS A 111 -10.27 0.69 -10.79
N LYS A 112 -10.88 -0.40 -10.29
CA LYS A 112 -10.92 -0.68 -8.85
C LYS A 112 -9.54 -0.93 -8.26
N ALA A 113 -8.66 -1.59 -9.00
CA ALA A 113 -7.26 -1.75 -8.59
C ALA A 113 -6.54 -0.40 -8.47
N ASP A 114 -6.74 0.51 -9.43
CA ASP A 114 -6.18 1.87 -9.37
C ASP A 114 -6.72 2.67 -8.18
N GLU A 115 -8.03 2.57 -7.92
CA GLU A 115 -8.67 3.21 -6.75
C GLU A 115 -8.07 2.73 -5.42
N VAL A 116 -7.78 1.44 -5.29
CA VAL A 116 -7.19 0.88 -4.07
C VAL A 116 -5.74 1.32 -3.90
N LEU A 117 -4.96 1.36 -4.99
CA LEU A 117 -3.61 1.94 -4.96
C LEU A 117 -3.63 3.40 -4.50
N GLN A 118 -4.52 4.21 -5.08
CA GLN A 118 -4.69 5.60 -4.68
C GLN A 118 -5.07 5.73 -3.20
N GLN A 119 -6.03 4.93 -2.72
CA GLN A 119 -6.46 4.95 -1.32
C GLN A 119 -5.34 4.55 -0.36
N ALA A 120 -4.50 3.58 -0.76
CA ALA A 120 -3.36 3.17 0.03
C ALA A 120 -2.34 4.30 0.22
N VAL A 121 -1.96 4.96 -0.87
CA VAL A 121 -1.03 6.11 -0.84
C VAL A 121 -1.65 7.28 -0.09
N GLN A 122 -2.89 7.63 -0.40
CA GLN A 122 -3.59 8.76 0.21
C GLN A 122 -3.78 8.54 1.72
N GLY A 123 -4.15 7.34 2.14
CA GLY A 123 -4.33 7.01 3.56
C GLY A 123 -3.08 7.26 4.40
N ILE A 124 -1.89 7.02 3.85
CA ILE A 124 -0.62 7.32 4.53
C ILE A 124 -0.28 8.80 4.44
N THR A 125 -0.48 9.40 3.27
CA THR A 125 -0.18 10.82 3.03
C THR A 125 -1.06 11.74 3.87
N ASP A 126 -2.32 11.41 4.03
CA ASP A 126 -3.28 12.18 4.83
C ASP A 126 -2.89 12.22 6.32
N LEU A 127 -2.27 11.16 6.84
CA LEU A 127 -1.77 11.13 8.23
C LEU A 127 -0.74 12.22 8.52
N ILE A 128 0.04 12.60 7.50
CA ILE A 128 1.12 13.58 7.60
C ILE A 128 0.64 14.99 7.25
N ASN A 129 -0.22 15.10 6.23
CA ASN A 129 -0.55 16.39 5.60
C ASN A 129 -1.89 16.97 6.05
N VAL A 130 -2.81 16.14 6.54
CA VAL A 130 -4.15 16.60 6.93
C VAL A 130 -4.21 16.84 8.43
N PRO A 131 -4.50 18.08 8.90
CA PRO A 131 -4.70 18.33 10.31
C PRO A 131 -5.85 17.49 10.87
N ALA A 132 -5.60 16.76 11.95
CA ALA A 132 -6.57 15.90 12.61
C ALA A 132 -6.66 16.24 14.12
N LEU A 133 -7.62 15.64 14.83
CA LEU A 133 -7.72 15.75 16.28
C LEU A 133 -6.51 15.11 16.99
N ILE A 134 -5.99 14.02 16.41
CA ILE A 134 -4.76 13.38 16.84
C ILE A 134 -3.86 13.36 15.60
N ASN A 135 -2.78 14.11 15.64
CA ASN A 135 -1.83 14.22 14.55
C ASN A 135 -0.67 13.25 14.77
N LEU A 136 -0.28 12.57 13.70
CA LEU A 136 1.01 11.89 13.61
C LEU A 136 1.98 12.83 12.88
N ASP A 137 3.19 12.95 13.38
CA ASP A 137 4.24 13.64 12.63
C ASP A 137 4.97 12.66 11.68
N PHE A 138 5.81 13.23 10.82
CA PHE A 138 6.59 12.41 9.88
C PHE A 138 7.52 11.44 10.61
N ALA A 139 8.06 11.80 11.77
CA ALA A 139 8.97 10.95 12.54
C ALA A 139 8.25 9.69 13.06
N ASP A 140 6.99 9.81 13.46
CA ASP A 140 6.16 8.67 13.87
C ASP A 140 5.95 7.70 12.70
N VAL A 141 5.57 8.22 11.52
CA VAL A 141 5.39 7.41 10.30
C VAL A 141 6.70 6.75 9.90
N GLN A 142 7.81 7.48 9.94
CA GLN A 142 9.14 6.95 9.64
C GLN A 142 9.50 5.79 10.57
N THR A 143 9.28 5.93 11.87
CA THR A 143 9.56 4.88 12.87
C THR A 143 8.77 3.60 12.60
N VAL A 144 7.51 3.73 12.17
CA VAL A 144 6.64 2.58 11.89
C VAL A 144 6.93 1.93 10.55
N MET A 145 7.50 2.66 9.58
CA MET A 145 7.67 2.19 8.21
C MET A 145 9.10 1.85 7.81
N THR A 146 10.13 2.36 8.50
CA THR A 146 11.53 2.09 8.14
C THR A 146 11.88 0.62 8.36
N ASP A 147 12.38 -0.05 7.33
CA ASP A 147 12.85 -1.44 7.34
C ASP A 147 11.83 -2.45 7.93
N LYS A 148 10.54 -2.28 7.64
CA LYS A 148 9.48 -3.17 8.14
C LYS A 148 9.12 -4.31 7.20
N GLY A 149 9.56 -4.26 5.96
CA GLY A 149 9.30 -5.31 4.97
C GLY A 149 7.87 -5.25 4.44
N VAL A 150 7.16 -6.38 4.43
CA VAL A 150 5.80 -6.46 3.88
C VAL A 150 4.78 -5.93 4.88
N ALA A 151 3.95 -5.00 4.42
CA ALA A 151 2.80 -4.48 5.15
C ALA A 151 1.50 -4.82 4.43
N HIS A 152 0.41 -4.82 5.17
CA HIS A 152 -0.93 -5.08 4.66
C HIS A 152 -1.81 -3.84 4.87
N ILE A 153 -2.79 -3.67 3.98
CA ILE A 153 -3.77 -2.60 4.08
C ILE A 153 -5.18 -3.19 4.15
N GLY A 154 -5.98 -2.67 5.07
CA GLY A 154 -7.40 -2.97 5.16
C GLY A 154 -8.18 -1.66 5.16
N ILE A 155 -9.30 -1.65 4.44
CA ILE A 155 -10.16 -0.48 4.31
C ILE A 155 -11.58 -0.88 4.70
N GLY A 156 -12.18 -0.08 5.59
CA GLY A 156 -13.57 -0.26 5.99
C GLY A 156 -14.34 1.05 5.92
N LYS A 157 -15.58 0.98 5.47
CA LYS A 157 -16.50 2.13 5.39
C LYS A 157 -17.86 1.71 5.90
N ALA A 158 -18.41 2.44 6.84
CA ALA A 158 -19.76 2.18 7.37
C ALA A 158 -20.53 3.47 7.63
N LYS A 159 -21.85 3.33 7.79
CA LYS A 159 -22.80 4.41 8.11
C LYS A 159 -23.77 3.89 9.16
N GLY A 160 -24.33 4.79 9.94
CA GLY A 160 -25.30 4.43 10.99
C GLY A 160 -24.72 4.57 12.39
N ASP A 161 -25.41 4.02 13.38
CA ASP A 161 -25.05 4.20 14.78
C ASP A 161 -23.80 3.44 15.18
N ASP A 162 -23.56 2.24 14.64
CA ASP A 162 -22.40 1.40 14.90
C ASP A 162 -21.30 1.52 13.83
N LYS A 163 -21.29 2.65 13.09
CA LYS A 163 -20.43 2.87 11.91
C LYS A 163 -18.94 2.64 12.18
N ALA A 164 -18.46 3.04 13.35
CA ALA A 164 -17.04 2.91 13.68
C ALA A 164 -16.63 1.45 13.85
N ILE A 165 -17.39 0.68 14.63
CA ILE A 165 -17.16 -0.75 14.87
C ILE A 165 -17.28 -1.54 13.57
N GLU A 166 -18.31 -1.25 12.77
CA GLU A 166 -18.52 -1.93 11.49
C GLU A 166 -17.40 -1.61 10.49
N ALA A 167 -16.94 -0.37 10.41
CA ALA A 167 -15.82 0.01 9.55
C ALA A 167 -14.54 -0.71 9.96
N VAL A 168 -14.23 -0.79 11.27
CA VAL A 168 -13.07 -1.53 11.75
C VAL A 168 -13.18 -3.02 11.44
N LYS A 169 -14.33 -3.65 11.68
CA LYS A 169 -14.54 -5.05 11.33
C LYS A 169 -14.31 -5.31 9.85
N GLN A 170 -14.80 -4.43 8.98
CA GLN A 170 -14.55 -4.51 7.53
C GLN A 170 -13.07 -4.35 7.19
N ALA A 171 -12.36 -3.42 7.83
CA ALA A 171 -10.94 -3.20 7.60
C ALA A 171 -10.09 -4.40 8.01
N VAL A 172 -10.31 -4.95 9.21
CA VAL A 172 -9.53 -6.09 9.74
C VAL A 172 -9.87 -7.43 9.09
N SER A 173 -11.05 -7.55 8.52
CA SER A 173 -11.49 -8.73 7.74
C SER A 173 -11.43 -8.50 6.22
N SER A 174 -10.75 -7.43 5.79
CA SER A 174 -10.67 -7.09 4.38
C SER A 174 -10.05 -8.21 3.56
N PRO A 175 -10.64 -8.64 2.45
CA PRO A 175 -10.04 -9.60 1.53
C PRO A 175 -8.68 -9.17 0.98
N LEU A 176 -8.37 -7.86 1.02
CA LEU A 176 -7.08 -7.31 0.61
C LEU A 176 -5.93 -7.71 1.54
N LEU A 177 -6.24 -8.13 2.77
CA LEU A 177 -5.27 -8.75 3.66
C LEU A 177 -5.00 -10.18 3.17
N GLU A 178 -3.78 -10.49 2.78
CA GLU A 178 -3.38 -11.87 2.42
C GLU A 178 -3.21 -12.75 3.67
N THR A 179 -3.06 -12.12 4.84
CA THR A 179 -2.89 -12.75 6.16
C THR A 179 -3.80 -12.09 7.18
N THR A 180 -3.91 -12.68 8.36
CA THR A 180 -4.59 -12.04 9.49
C THR A 180 -3.71 -10.94 10.08
N ILE A 181 -4.31 -9.96 10.76
CA ILE A 181 -3.58 -8.92 11.50
C ILE A 181 -2.91 -9.47 12.78
N GLU A 182 -3.18 -10.71 13.13
CA GLU A 182 -2.59 -11.36 14.29
C GLU A 182 -1.07 -11.46 14.16
N GLY A 183 -0.36 -11.03 15.18
CA GLY A 183 1.10 -10.99 15.17
C GLY A 183 1.71 -9.75 14.50
N ALA A 184 0.91 -8.79 14.09
CA ALA A 184 1.42 -7.52 13.58
C ALA A 184 2.19 -6.77 14.67
N SER A 185 3.44 -6.41 14.41
CA SER A 185 4.30 -5.67 15.35
C SER A 185 3.97 -4.17 15.40
N HIS A 186 3.46 -3.62 14.28
CA HIS A 186 3.11 -2.22 14.15
C HIS A 186 1.81 -2.08 13.36
N VAL A 187 0.95 -1.16 13.79
CA VAL A 187 -0.33 -0.87 13.12
C VAL A 187 -0.49 0.63 13.05
N ILE A 188 -0.81 1.14 11.87
CA ILE A 188 -1.23 2.52 11.65
C ILE A 188 -2.73 2.50 11.39
N ILE A 189 -3.48 3.33 12.11
CA ILE A 189 -4.93 3.44 11.96
C ILE A 189 -5.26 4.88 11.58
N ASN A 190 -5.89 5.03 10.43
CA ASN A 190 -6.48 6.30 10.00
C ASN A 190 -7.99 6.21 10.12
N ILE A 191 -8.58 7.09 10.92
CA ILE A 191 -10.01 7.16 11.14
C ILE A 191 -10.49 8.54 10.70
N SER A 192 -11.35 8.58 9.70
CA SER A 192 -11.92 9.83 9.18
C SER A 192 -13.44 9.75 9.14
N GLY A 193 -14.10 10.81 9.60
CA GLY A 193 -15.55 10.89 9.60
C GLY A 193 -16.07 11.60 10.85
N ASP A 194 -17.39 11.65 10.99
CA ASP A 194 -18.08 12.16 12.17
C ASP A 194 -18.19 11.04 13.21
N ILE A 195 -17.21 10.99 14.12
CA ILE A 195 -17.03 9.90 15.10
C ILE A 195 -17.17 10.48 16.50
N GLY A 196 -18.06 9.89 17.30
CA GLY A 196 -18.22 10.23 18.71
C GLY A 196 -17.03 9.73 19.56
N LEU A 197 -16.82 10.35 20.72
CA LEU A 197 -15.72 9.99 21.64
C LEU A 197 -15.76 8.53 22.07
N MET A 198 -16.95 7.96 22.30
CA MET A 198 -17.13 6.56 22.70
C MET A 198 -16.72 5.62 21.56
N GLU A 199 -17.14 5.90 20.34
CA GLU A 199 -16.79 5.13 19.13
C GLU A 199 -15.27 5.13 18.89
N ALA A 200 -14.60 6.26 19.07
CA ALA A 200 -13.15 6.35 18.92
C ALA A 200 -12.41 5.47 19.94
N ASN A 201 -12.91 5.39 21.17
CA ASN A 201 -12.35 4.55 22.23
C ASN A 201 -12.53 3.04 21.93
N GLU A 202 -13.67 2.64 21.39
CA GLU A 202 -13.97 1.26 21.00
C GLU A 202 -13.09 0.78 19.84
N VAL A 203 -12.84 1.65 18.86
CA VAL A 203 -11.92 1.38 17.74
C VAL A 203 -10.50 1.15 18.25
N GLY A 204 -10.02 2.00 19.16
CA GLY A 204 -8.71 1.84 19.79
C GLY A 204 -8.58 0.54 20.58
N GLY A 205 -9.63 0.17 21.30
CA GLY A 205 -9.69 -1.09 22.05
C GLY A 205 -9.62 -2.33 21.16
N GLN A 206 -10.28 -2.35 20.01
CA GLN A 206 -10.23 -3.47 19.06
C GLN A 206 -8.86 -3.60 18.38
N ALA A 207 -8.20 -2.49 18.08
CA ALA A 207 -6.85 -2.51 17.51
C ALA A 207 -5.81 -3.07 18.48
N VAL A 208 -6.00 -2.88 19.79
CA VAL A 208 -5.14 -3.45 20.84
C VAL A 208 -5.38 -4.93 21.06
N LEU A 209 -6.62 -5.42 20.91
CA LEU A 209 -6.96 -6.84 21.04
C LEU A 209 -6.37 -7.71 19.92
N GLY A 210 -6.06 -7.14 18.76
CA GLY A 210 -5.32 -7.82 17.68
C GLY A 210 -3.83 -8.09 17.97
N ARG A 211 -3.35 -7.65 19.14
CA ARG A 211 -1.95 -7.84 19.60
C ARG A 211 -1.68 -9.07 20.46
N GLN A 212 -2.68 -9.92 20.73
CA GLN A 212 -2.48 -11.12 21.57
C GLN A 212 -2.18 -12.36 20.76
#